data_a559942ae39c3fc3d2978fa9373e62eb
#
_entry.id   a559942ae39c3fc3d2978fa9373e62eb
#
_cell.length_a   1.000
_cell.length_b   1.000
_cell.length_c   1.000
_cell.angle_alpha   90.00
_cell.angle_beta   90.00
_cell.angle_gamma   90.00
#
_symmetry.space_group_name_H-M   'P 1'
#
loop_
_entity.id
_entity.type
_entity.pdbx_description
1 polymer ?
#
loop_
_entity_poly.entity_id
_entity_poly.type
_entity_poly.pdbx_seq_one_letter_code
_entity_poly.pdbx_strand_id
1 'polypeptide(L)'
;VMGYGVATGASGQMSLRGIGGPAQAGLPTTGLLVLIDGHPQYMGLMGHPIADAYQTMMAERVEVLRGPASVLYGSNAMGGVINIVTRKMQEDGIRTNINIGAGSYGSIQTEATNRIRKGRFSSTVTASYNRTDGHRADMAFEQYGGYAKLGYDFTDNWKVWGDVNVTRFNATNPGSVMKPYIDNDQRITRGMTSFALENHYEKTSGALSFFYNWGDHW
;
A
#
# COMPACT_ATOMS: atom_id res chain seq x y z
N VAL A 1 1.15 0.54 -11.49
CA VAL A 1 2.02 1.51 -12.13
C VAL A 1 3.16 1.77 -11.19
N MET A 2 4.29 1.28 -11.52
CA MET A 2 5.51 1.53 -10.75
C MET A 2 6.15 2.80 -11.27
N GLY A 3 6.01 3.89 -10.56
CA GLY A 3 6.72 5.12 -10.85
C GLY A 3 7.90 5.26 -9.91
N TYR A 4 8.93 4.47 -10.11
CA TYR A 4 10.16 4.66 -9.36
C TYR A 4 10.75 6.03 -9.66
N GLY A 5 10.89 6.85 -8.64
CA GLY A 5 11.58 8.13 -8.74
C GLY A 5 10.88 9.15 -9.63
N VAL A 6 9.59 9.32 -9.51
CA VAL A 6 8.86 10.25 -10.36
C VAL A 6 8.94 11.69 -9.89
N ALA A 7 9.09 12.52 -10.84
CA ALA A 7 9.46 13.92 -10.92
C ALA A 7 8.64 14.95 -10.14
N THR A 8 7.78 14.58 -9.25
CA THR A 8 7.04 15.56 -8.44
C THR A 8 6.78 15.00 -7.06
N GLY A 9 7.82 15.07 -6.22
CA GLY A 9 7.64 14.72 -4.82
C GLY A 9 7.52 13.22 -4.57
N ALA A 10 8.46 12.43 -5.09
CA ALA A 10 8.76 11.04 -4.70
C ALA A 10 7.59 10.09 -4.61
N SER A 11 6.53 10.28 -5.29
CA SER A 11 5.44 9.34 -5.22
C SER A 11 4.88 9.07 -6.60
N GLY A 12 4.76 7.81 -6.94
CA GLY A 12 4.00 7.41 -8.10
C GLY A 12 2.63 8.09 -8.06
N GLN A 13 2.25 8.67 -9.18
CA GLN A 13 0.96 9.34 -9.28
C GLN A 13 -0.10 8.34 -9.70
N MET A 14 -1.24 8.40 -9.04
CA MET A 14 -2.41 7.62 -9.43
C MET A 14 -3.45 8.55 -10.04
N SER A 15 -3.97 8.17 -11.20
CA SER A 15 -5.08 8.87 -11.85
C SER A 15 -6.15 7.87 -12.28
N LEU A 16 -7.38 8.23 -12.03
CA LEU A 16 -8.55 7.47 -12.46
C LEU A 16 -9.50 8.40 -13.21
N ARG A 17 -9.61 8.21 -14.54
CA ARG A 17 -10.44 9.05 -15.42
C ARG A 17 -10.12 10.55 -15.34
N GLY A 18 -8.84 10.88 -15.22
CA GLY A 18 -8.39 12.28 -15.11
C GLY A 18 -8.49 12.89 -13.71
N ILE A 19 -9.01 12.16 -12.72
CA ILE A 19 -9.01 12.56 -11.32
C ILE A 19 -7.82 11.89 -10.62
N GLY A 20 -7.10 12.63 -9.77
CA GLY A 20 -5.94 12.11 -9.06
C GLY A 20 -4.61 12.33 -9.79
N GLY A 21 -4.55 13.29 -10.68
CA GLY A 21 -3.28 13.78 -11.27
C GLY A 21 -2.39 14.47 -10.24
N PRO A 22 -1.26 15.09 -10.68
CA PRO A 22 -0.42 15.87 -9.81
C PRO A 22 -1.29 16.86 -9.05
N ALA A 23 -1.06 16.99 -7.76
CA ALA A 23 -1.84 17.85 -6.89
C ALA A 23 -2.11 19.18 -7.60
N GLN A 24 -3.34 19.43 -7.96
CA GLN A 24 -3.71 20.73 -8.48
C GLN A 24 -3.37 21.72 -7.39
N ALA A 25 -2.61 22.73 -7.73
CA ALA A 25 -2.11 23.70 -6.78
C ALA A 25 -3.21 24.12 -5.80
N GLY A 26 -3.04 23.79 -4.53
CA GLY A 26 -3.95 24.15 -3.46
C GLY A 26 -4.97 23.10 -3.01
N LEU A 27 -5.02 21.90 -3.60
CA LEU A 27 -5.89 20.82 -3.09
C LEU A 27 -5.06 19.77 -2.33
N PRO A 28 -5.36 19.53 -1.06
CA PRO A 28 -4.59 18.59 -0.22
C PRO A 28 -4.87 17.11 -0.52
N THR A 29 -5.75 16.81 -1.46
CA THR A 29 -6.17 15.43 -1.76
C THR A 29 -6.18 15.18 -3.26
N THR A 30 -5.80 13.96 -3.64
CA THR A 30 -5.84 13.50 -5.04
C THR A 30 -7.25 13.11 -5.49
N GLY A 31 -8.24 13.14 -4.61
CA GLY A 31 -9.58 12.65 -4.88
C GLY A 31 -9.70 11.13 -5.07
N LEU A 32 -8.60 10.40 -4.91
CA LEU A 32 -8.57 8.93 -4.92
C LEU A 32 -8.18 8.42 -3.53
N LEU A 33 -8.97 7.49 -3.02
CA LEU A 33 -8.70 6.83 -1.76
C LEU A 33 -8.13 5.43 -2.01
N VAL A 34 -7.06 5.11 -1.31
CA VAL A 34 -6.51 3.75 -1.28
C VAL A 34 -6.84 3.09 0.04
N LEU A 35 -7.29 1.85 -0.04
CA LEU A 35 -7.57 0.99 1.12
C LEU A 35 -6.66 -0.23 1.06
N ILE A 36 -6.31 -0.77 2.21
CA ILE A 36 -5.79 -2.13 2.36
C ILE A 36 -6.78 -2.89 3.25
N ASP A 37 -7.34 -3.97 2.75
CA ASP A 37 -8.41 -4.74 3.42
C ASP A 37 -9.54 -3.85 3.97
N GLY A 38 -9.92 -2.81 3.25
CA GLY A 38 -10.96 -1.86 3.64
C GLY A 38 -10.51 -0.71 4.55
N HIS A 39 -9.26 -0.69 5.01
CA HIS A 39 -8.75 0.37 5.89
C HIS A 39 -8.06 1.48 5.09
N PRO A 40 -8.48 2.75 5.27
CA PRO A 40 -7.93 3.87 4.53
C PRO A 40 -6.45 4.10 4.78
N GLN A 41 -5.73 4.38 3.70
CA GLN A 41 -4.32 4.72 3.71
C GLN A 41 -4.17 6.22 3.54
N TYR A 42 -3.96 6.94 4.64
CA TYR A 42 -3.77 8.39 4.60
C TYR A 42 -2.34 8.79 4.93
N MET A 43 -1.91 9.89 4.35
CA MET A 43 -0.93 10.75 4.99
C MET A 43 -1.69 11.76 5.85
N GLY A 44 -1.49 11.75 7.17
CA GLY A 44 -2.32 12.48 8.13
C GLY A 44 -2.43 13.99 7.86
N LEU A 45 -1.37 14.64 7.33
CA LEU A 45 -1.37 16.08 7.09
C LEU A 45 -2.07 16.49 5.80
N MET A 46 -1.91 15.72 4.72
CA MET A 46 -2.38 16.13 3.39
C MET A 46 -3.37 15.17 2.75
N GLY A 47 -3.70 14.07 3.39
CA GLY A 47 -4.73 13.11 2.92
C GLY A 47 -4.47 12.49 1.55
N HIS A 48 -3.29 12.68 0.96
CA HIS A 48 -2.99 12.10 -0.34
C HIS A 48 -2.33 10.73 -0.21
N PRO A 49 -2.59 9.81 -1.14
CA PRO A 49 -1.94 8.52 -1.17
C PRO A 49 -0.48 8.68 -1.64
N ILE A 50 0.43 7.96 -1.00
CA ILE A 50 1.81 7.83 -1.45
C ILE A 50 1.93 6.48 -2.16
N ALA A 51 1.90 6.49 -3.49
CA ALA A 51 1.78 5.26 -4.28
C ALA A 51 2.92 4.26 -4.05
N ASP A 52 4.13 4.75 -3.84
CA ASP A 52 5.29 3.89 -3.57
C ASP A 52 5.26 3.23 -2.19
N ALA A 53 4.38 3.66 -1.29
CA ALA A 53 4.13 3.00 -0.01
C ALA A 53 3.21 1.79 -0.12
N TYR A 54 2.51 1.60 -1.24
CA TYR A 54 1.59 0.48 -1.42
C TYR A 54 2.27 -0.70 -2.09
N GLN A 55 2.20 -1.84 -1.42
CA GLN A 55 2.72 -3.08 -1.94
C GLN A 55 1.56 -3.92 -2.48
N THR A 56 1.55 -4.12 -3.80
CA THR A 56 0.51 -4.92 -4.46
C THR A 56 0.81 -6.41 -4.48
N MET A 57 2.01 -6.80 -4.11
CA MET A 57 2.45 -8.20 -4.19
C MET A 57 1.80 -9.07 -3.10
N MET A 58 1.39 -8.49 -1.98
CA MET A 58 0.55 -9.18 -0.98
C MET A 58 -0.92 -9.31 -1.41
N ALA A 59 -1.29 -8.64 -2.51
CA ALA A 59 -2.68 -8.61 -2.96
C ALA A 59 -3.12 -9.94 -3.55
N GLU A 60 -4.30 -10.39 -3.18
CA GLU A 60 -5.06 -11.39 -3.92
C GLU A 60 -5.69 -10.76 -5.15
N ARG A 61 -6.26 -9.57 -4.95
CA ARG A 61 -6.89 -8.77 -6.00
C ARG A 61 -6.86 -7.29 -5.64
N VAL A 62 -7.03 -6.47 -6.64
CA VAL A 62 -7.22 -5.02 -6.49
C VAL A 62 -8.64 -4.70 -6.98
N GLU A 63 -9.45 -4.15 -6.09
CA GLU A 63 -10.81 -3.72 -6.39
C GLU A 63 -10.81 -2.23 -6.68
N VAL A 64 -11.43 -1.82 -7.78
CA VAL A 64 -11.49 -0.41 -8.17
C VAL A 64 -12.94 0.03 -8.26
N LEU A 65 -13.37 0.84 -7.31
CA LEU A 65 -14.66 1.53 -7.35
C LEU A 65 -14.48 2.85 -8.08
N ARG A 66 -15.10 2.96 -9.26
CA ARG A 66 -14.99 4.13 -10.13
C ARG A 66 -16.13 5.09 -9.90
N GLY A 67 -15.82 6.37 -9.71
CA GLY A 67 -16.80 7.43 -9.48
C GLY A 67 -16.91 7.80 -8.00
N PRO A 68 -17.81 8.74 -7.67
CA PRO A 68 -17.93 9.29 -6.33
C PRO A 68 -18.32 8.23 -5.30
N ALA A 69 -17.46 8.03 -4.33
CA ALA A 69 -17.67 7.10 -3.20
C ALA A 69 -17.63 7.85 -1.85
N SER A 70 -17.72 9.16 -1.88
CA SER A 70 -17.58 10.03 -0.71
C SER A 70 -18.60 9.77 0.39
N VAL A 71 -19.79 9.31 0.03
CA VAL A 71 -20.83 8.95 1.00
C VAL A 71 -20.39 7.78 1.90
N LEU A 72 -19.60 6.85 1.36
CA LEU A 72 -19.14 5.67 2.10
C LEU A 72 -17.75 5.87 2.74
N TYR A 73 -16.89 6.65 2.08
CA TYR A 73 -15.47 6.69 2.41
C TYR A 73 -14.94 8.12 2.67
N GLY A 74 -15.79 9.13 2.66
CA GLY A 74 -15.42 10.51 2.92
C GLY A 74 -14.87 11.26 1.71
N SER A 75 -14.50 12.52 1.91
CA SER A 75 -14.15 13.48 0.86
C SER A 75 -12.99 13.06 -0.05
N ASN A 76 -12.06 12.23 0.45
CA ASN A 76 -10.93 11.76 -0.33
C ASN A 76 -11.29 10.72 -1.41
N ALA A 77 -12.54 10.25 -1.43
CA ALA A 77 -13.03 9.26 -2.38
C ALA A 77 -13.92 9.88 -3.51
N MET A 78 -13.72 11.14 -3.85
CA MET A 78 -14.53 11.83 -4.88
C MET A 78 -14.34 11.22 -6.28
N GLY A 79 -13.14 10.79 -6.63
CA GLY A 79 -12.81 10.18 -7.92
C GLY A 79 -12.94 8.67 -7.93
N GLY A 80 -12.92 8.06 -6.77
CA GLY A 80 -13.00 6.63 -6.62
C GLY A 80 -12.19 6.07 -5.45
N VAL A 81 -12.25 4.74 -5.33
CA VAL A 81 -11.55 3.98 -4.30
C VAL A 81 -10.79 2.84 -4.94
N ILE A 82 -9.57 2.61 -4.49
CA ILE A 82 -8.75 1.46 -4.85
C ILE A 82 -8.56 0.64 -3.57
N ASN A 83 -9.10 -0.57 -3.52
CA ASN A 83 -8.95 -1.46 -2.38
C ASN A 83 -8.01 -2.62 -2.72
N ILE A 84 -6.91 -2.72 -1.99
CA ILE A 84 -5.94 -3.81 -2.08
C ILE A 84 -6.39 -4.89 -1.09
N VAL A 85 -6.92 -6.00 -1.61
CA VAL A 85 -7.35 -7.12 -0.78
C VAL A 85 -6.21 -8.11 -0.63
N THR A 86 -5.80 -8.36 0.60
CA THR A 86 -4.67 -9.25 0.88
C THR A 86 -5.05 -10.72 0.73
N ARG A 87 -4.10 -11.54 0.30
CA ARG A 87 -4.29 -12.98 0.12
C ARG A 87 -4.54 -13.68 1.45
N LYS A 88 -5.54 -14.54 1.47
CA LYS A 88 -5.88 -15.40 2.62
C LYS A 88 -5.71 -16.86 2.24
N MET A 89 -5.29 -17.71 3.19
CA MET A 89 -5.36 -19.16 3.03
C MET A 89 -6.70 -19.65 3.56
N GLN A 90 -7.40 -20.41 2.74
CA GLN A 90 -8.70 -21.03 3.11
C GLN A 90 -8.51 -22.43 3.69
N GLU A 91 -7.49 -23.15 3.23
CA GLU A 91 -7.17 -24.52 3.64
C GLU A 91 -5.92 -24.56 4.52
N ASP A 92 -5.84 -25.55 5.38
CA ASP A 92 -4.67 -25.81 6.21
C ASP A 92 -3.43 -26.08 5.34
N GLY A 93 -2.32 -25.53 5.75
CA GLY A 93 -1.05 -25.72 5.07
C GLY A 93 -0.10 -24.55 5.21
N ILE A 94 1.01 -24.64 4.51
CA ILE A 94 2.05 -23.61 4.43
C ILE A 94 2.31 -23.34 2.96
N ARG A 95 2.32 -22.07 2.58
CA ARG A 95 2.68 -21.63 1.22
C ARG A 95 3.73 -20.53 1.29
N THR A 96 4.84 -20.75 0.62
CA THR A 96 5.91 -19.75 0.49
C THR A 96 6.07 -19.40 -0.98
N ASN A 97 6.05 -18.11 -1.27
CA ASN A 97 6.33 -17.57 -2.59
C ASN A 97 7.55 -16.66 -2.49
N ILE A 98 8.49 -16.83 -3.41
CA ILE A 98 9.66 -15.96 -3.54
C ILE A 98 9.69 -15.48 -4.99
N ASN A 99 9.77 -14.16 -5.16
CA ASN A 99 9.90 -13.51 -6.46
C ASN A 99 11.22 -12.74 -6.48
N ILE A 100 11.99 -12.93 -7.53
CA ILE A 100 13.24 -12.21 -7.76
C ILE A 100 13.23 -11.73 -9.19
N GLY A 101 13.44 -10.42 -9.36
CA GLY A 101 13.56 -9.78 -10.66
C GLY A 101 14.81 -8.93 -10.73
N ALA A 102 15.41 -8.86 -11.91
CA ALA A 102 16.51 -7.96 -12.21
C ALA A 102 16.26 -7.27 -13.54
N GLY A 103 16.75 -6.06 -13.67
CA GLY A 103 16.53 -5.24 -14.87
C GLY A 103 17.67 -4.28 -15.14
N SER A 104 17.52 -3.45 -16.15
CA SER A 104 18.45 -2.39 -16.51
C SER A 104 18.63 -1.40 -15.35
N TYR A 105 19.70 -0.64 -15.38
CA TYR A 105 20.02 0.41 -14.40
C TYR A 105 20.15 -0.11 -12.97
N GLY A 106 20.76 -1.27 -12.78
CA GLY A 106 20.92 -1.88 -11.46
C GLY A 106 19.60 -2.23 -10.77
N SER A 107 18.51 -2.38 -11.52
CA SER A 107 17.21 -2.68 -10.95
C SER A 107 17.17 -4.09 -10.37
N ILE A 108 16.75 -4.19 -9.13
CA ILE A 108 16.53 -5.45 -8.41
C ILE A 108 15.17 -5.33 -7.72
N GLN A 109 14.39 -6.39 -7.83
CA GLN A 109 13.12 -6.53 -7.15
C GLN A 109 13.08 -7.90 -6.46
N THR A 110 12.86 -7.92 -5.17
CA THR A 110 12.75 -9.16 -4.41
C THR A 110 11.55 -9.11 -3.49
N GLU A 111 10.90 -10.24 -3.34
CA GLU A 111 9.83 -10.44 -2.38
C GLU A 111 9.81 -11.88 -1.90
N ALA A 112 9.56 -12.05 -0.62
CA ALA A 112 9.25 -13.33 -0.01
C ALA A 112 7.95 -13.20 0.79
N THR A 113 6.99 -14.08 0.51
CA THR A 113 5.73 -14.17 1.25
C THR A 113 5.55 -15.58 1.78
N ASN A 114 5.34 -15.69 3.07
CA ASN A 114 4.97 -16.93 3.74
C ASN A 114 3.54 -16.82 4.27
N ARG A 115 2.74 -17.84 4.03
CA ARG A 115 1.35 -17.95 4.51
C ARG A 115 1.16 -19.29 5.17
N ILE A 116 0.55 -19.26 6.34
CA ILE A 116 0.26 -20.45 7.14
C ILE A 116 -1.22 -20.41 7.54
N ARG A 117 -1.88 -21.56 7.42
CA ARG A 117 -3.14 -21.83 8.09
C ARG A 117 -3.02 -23.17 8.82
N LYS A 118 -3.40 -23.20 10.07
CA LYS A 118 -3.46 -24.42 10.88
C LYS A 118 -4.69 -24.36 11.79
N GLY A 119 -5.72 -25.09 11.40
CA GLY A 119 -7.00 -25.06 12.09
C GLY A 119 -7.57 -23.64 12.14
N ARG A 120 -7.70 -23.09 13.34
CA ARG A 120 -8.25 -21.76 13.59
C ARG A 120 -7.23 -20.61 13.47
N PHE A 121 -5.95 -20.92 13.34
CA PHE A 121 -4.89 -19.92 13.24
C PHE A 121 -4.53 -19.68 11.77
N SER A 122 -4.30 -18.41 11.43
CA SER A 122 -3.76 -18.01 10.13
C SER A 122 -2.69 -16.93 10.29
N SER A 123 -1.67 -16.98 9.44
CA SER A 123 -0.67 -15.93 9.34
C SER A 123 -0.25 -15.67 7.90
N THR A 124 0.09 -14.43 7.61
CA THR A 124 0.72 -14.00 6.36
C THR A 124 1.85 -13.05 6.71
N VAL A 125 3.05 -13.34 6.24
CA VAL A 125 4.22 -12.48 6.43
C VAL A 125 4.85 -12.26 5.06
N THR A 126 5.10 -10.99 4.72
CA THR A 126 5.78 -10.59 3.47
C THR A 126 6.94 -9.67 3.80
N ALA A 127 8.07 -9.88 3.13
CA ALA A 127 9.19 -8.95 3.11
C ALA A 127 9.55 -8.65 1.67
N SER A 128 9.88 -7.41 1.36
CA SER A 128 10.26 -7.00 0.01
C SER A 128 11.41 -5.99 0.02
N TYR A 129 12.20 -6.04 -1.05
CA TYR A 129 13.25 -5.08 -1.34
C TYR A 129 13.26 -4.76 -2.82
N ASN A 130 13.26 -3.47 -3.14
CA ASN A 130 13.32 -2.98 -4.51
C ASN A 130 14.38 -1.87 -4.59
N ARG A 131 15.16 -1.88 -5.68
CA ARG A 131 16.09 -0.80 -5.97
C ARG A 131 16.23 -0.57 -7.46
N THR A 132 16.65 0.63 -7.83
CA THR A 132 17.15 0.97 -9.15
C THR A 132 18.09 2.17 -9.04
N ASP A 133 19.11 2.23 -9.91
CA ASP A 133 19.96 3.42 -10.03
C ASP A 133 19.31 4.51 -10.90
N GLY A 134 18.21 4.16 -11.59
CA GLY A 134 17.50 5.07 -12.50
C GLY A 134 18.14 5.17 -13.88
N HIS A 135 17.38 5.66 -14.86
CA HIS A 135 17.84 5.77 -16.25
C HIS A 135 18.66 7.04 -16.53
N ARG A 136 18.84 7.91 -15.54
CA ARG A 136 19.69 9.12 -15.58
C ARG A 136 20.25 9.41 -14.19
N ALA A 137 21.23 10.32 -14.12
CA ALA A 137 21.80 10.74 -12.83
C ALA A 137 20.73 11.27 -11.87
N ASP A 138 20.93 11.05 -10.60
CA ASP A 138 20.07 11.48 -9.50
C ASP A 138 18.62 10.95 -9.57
N MET A 139 18.43 9.73 -10.07
CA MET A 139 17.16 9.03 -10.10
C MET A 139 17.16 7.70 -9.33
N ALA A 140 18.05 7.58 -8.35
CA ALA A 140 18.10 6.38 -7.54
C ALA A 140 16.82 6.21 -6.70
N PHE A 141 16.42 4.97 -6.56
CA PHE A 141 15.29 4.58 -5.71
C PHE A 141 15.64 3.29 -4.96
N GLU A 142 15.29 3.26 -3.69
CA GLU A 142 15.46 2.07 -2.85
C GLU A 142 14.28 1.96 -1.89
N GLN A 143 13.70 0.75 -1.78
CA GLN A 143 12.51 0.51 -0.97
C GLN A 143 12.64 -0.79 -0.19
N TYR A 144 12.23 -0.74 1.05
CA TYR A 144 12.06 -1.88 1.96
C TYR A 144 10.60 -1.95 2.36
N GLY A 145 10.03 -3.14 2.34
CA GLY A 145 8.65 -3.38 2.75
C GLY A 145 8.52 -4.57 3.68
N GLY A 146 7.64 -4.45 4.64
CA GLY A 146 7.25 -5.51 5.55
C GLY A 146 5.75 -5.51 5.79
N TYR A 147 5.13 -6.68 5.74
CA TYR A 147 3.74 -6.89 6.08
C TYR A 147 3.59 -8.15 6.92
N ALA A 148 2.84 -8.06 7.99
CA ALA A 148 2.46 -9.21 8.79
C ALA A 148 0.99 -9.13 9.18
N LYS A 149 0.26 -10.23 9.00
CA LYS A 149 -1.14 -10.37 9.41
C LYS A 149 -1.30 -11.68 10.16
N LEU A 150 -1.95 -11.61 11.31
CA LEU A 150 -2.31 -12.76 12.14
C LEU A 150 -3.82 -12.81 12.27
N GLY A 151 -4.40 -13.99 12.20
CA GLY A 151 -5.83 -14.21 12.37
C GLY A 151 -6.12 -15.43 13.22
N TYR A 152 -7.21 -15.37 13.96
CA TYR A 152 -7.69 -16.48 14.76
C TYR A 152 -9.21 -16.55 14.72
N ASP A 153 -9.73 -17.72 14.35
CA ASP A 153 -11.16 -18.02 14.30
C ASP A 153 -11.57 -18.57 15.68
N PHE A 154 -12.17 -17.74 16.55
CA PHE A 154 -12.62 -18.18 17.89
C PHE A 154 -13.69 -19.26 17.79
N THR A 155 -14.64 -19.03 16.89
CA THR A 155 -15.73 -19.95 16.55
C THR A 155 -15.89 -19.97 15.03
N ASP A 156 -16.83 -20.74 14.52
CA ASP A 156 -17.16 -20.74 13.10
C ASP A 156 -17.76 -19.41 12.63
N ASN A 157 -18.27 -18.61 13.57
CA ASN A 157 -18.92 -17.33 13.29
C ASN A 157 -18.12 -16.11 13.73
N TRP A 158 -17.10 -16.26 14.57
CA TRP A 158 -16.33 -15.16 15.12
C TRP A 158 -14.85 -15.29 14.81
N LYS A 159 -14.28 -14.20 14.33
CA LYS A 159 -12.89 -14.10 13.94
C LYS A 159 -12.27 -12.80 14.45
N VAL A 160 -11.02 -12.88 14.88
CA VAL A 160 -10.16 -11.73 15.13
C VAL A 160 -8.96 -11.76 14.21
N TRP A 161 -8.51 -10.59 13.79
CA TRP A 161 -7.24 -10.47 13.10
C TRP A 161 -6.59 -9.12 13.39
N GLY A 162 -5.28 -9.09 13.26
CA GLY A 162 -4.50 -7.86 13.30
C GLY A 162 -3.40 -7.89 12.27
N ASP A 163 -3.03 -6.73 11.76
CA ASP A 163 -1.94 -6.60 10.81
C ASP A 163 -1.05 -5.37 11.10
N VAL A 164 0.13 -5.43 10.53
CA VAL A 164 1.06 -4.31 10.43
C VAL A 164 1.65 -4.28 9.04
N ASN A 165 1.67 -3.11 8.43
CA ASN A 165 2.33 -2.83 7.16
C ASN A 165 3.31 -1.70 7.37
N VAL A 166 4.56 -1.88 6.94
CA VAL A 166 5.60 -0.85 6.99
C VAL A 166 6.33 -0.81 5.68
N THR A 167 6.47 0.38 5.13
CA THR A 167 7.27 0.63 3.94
C THR A 167 8.18 1.81 4.19
N ARG A 168 9.47 1.63 3.91
CA ARG A 168 10.47 2.71 3.89
C ARG A 168 11.07 2.78 2.51
N PHE A 169 11.16 3.97 1.95
CA PHE A 169 11.88 4.19 0.72
C PHE A 169 12.69 5.49 0.72
N ASN A 170 13.76 5.46 -0.04
CA ASN A 170 14.59 6.59 -0.37
C ASN A 170 14.46 6.81 -1.87
N ALA A 171 14.23 8.05 -2.27
CA ALA A 171 14.13 8.42 -3.68
C ALA A 171 14.81 9.75 -3.91
N THR A 172 15.59 9.85 -4.98
CA THR A 172 16.15 11.12 -5.45
C THR A 172 15.28 11.63 -6.59
N ASN A 173 14.93 12.91 -6.54
CA ASN A 173 14.14 13.56 -7.57
C ASN A 173 14.99 14.60 -8.31
N PRO A 174 15.51 14.29 -9.50
CA PRO A 174 16.38 15.18 -10.24
C PRO A 174 15.64 16.34 -10.90
N GLY A 175 14.30 16.40 -10.83
CA GLY A 175 13.52 17.38 -11.57
C GLY A 175 13.54 17.14 -13.08
N SER A 176 13.16 18.15 -13.87
CA SER A 176 13.22 18.08 -15.33
C SER A 176 14.64 18.27 -15.85
N VAL A 177 14.94 17.76 -17.06
CA VAL A 177 16.25 17.98 -17.72
C VAL A 177 16.55 19.47 -17.91
N MET A 178 15.51 20.25 -18.19
CA MET A 178 15.66 21.71 -18.42
C MET A 178 15.76 22.51 -17.13
N LYS A 179 15.28 21.96 -16.01
CA LYS A 179 15.31 22.59 -14.69
C LYS A 179 15.57 21.52 -13.64
N PRO A 180 16.82 21.08 -13.48
CA PRO A 180 17.16 20.08 -12.49
C PRO A 180 16.98 20.63 -11.07
N TYR A 181 16.57 19.76 -10.15
CA TYR A 181 16.64 20.04 -8.74
C TYR A 181 18.02 19.68 -8.19
N ILE A 182 18.43 20.38 -7.17
CA ILE A 182 19.68 20.15 -6.45
C ILE A 182 19.30 19.66 -5.05
N ASP A 183 19.93 18.57 -4.61
CA ASP A 183 19.75 18.00 -3.26
C ASP A 183 18.29 17.71 -2.90
N ASN A 184 17.55 17.11 -3.81
CA ASN A 184 16.15 16.72 -3.58
C ASN A 184 16.03 15.24 -3.29
N ASP A 185 16.59 14.83 -2.18
CA ASP A 185 16.45 13.48 -1.64
C ASP A 185 15.22 13.40 -0.74
N GLN A 186 14.47 12.32 -0.90
CA GLN A 186 13.29 12.05 -0.09
C GLN A 186 13.46 10.73 0.63
N ARG A 187 13.18 10.74 1.92
CA ARG A 187 13.13 9.55 2.77
C ARG A 187 11.75 9.46 3.39
N ILE A 188 11.01 8.46 3.01
CA ILE A 188 9.65 8.28 3.48
C ILE A 188 9.52 6.94 4.18
N THR A 189 9.00 6.98 5.39
CA THR A 189 8.57 5.80 6.13
C THR A 189 7.07 5.89 6.33
N ARG A 190 6.34 4.86 5.96
CA ARG A 190 4.89 4.76 6.15
C ARG A 190 4.57 3.45 6.82
N GLY A 191 3.70 3.53 7.80
CA GLY A 191 3.19 2.36 8.49
C GLY A 191 1.68 2.45 8.71
N MET A 192 1.07 1.30 8.78
CA MET A 192 -0.30 1.11 9.22
C MET A 192 -0.36 -0.11 10.14
N THR A 193 -1.16 0.00 11.16
CA THR A 193 -1.53 -1.13 12.01
C THR A 193 -3.03 -1.19 12.06
N SER A 194 -3.61 -2.36 11.89
CA SER A 194 -5.05 -2.57 12.03
C SER A 194 -5.39 -3.77 12.90
N PHE A 195 -6.58 -3.71 13.45
CA PHE A 195 -7.17 -4.78 14.24
C PHE A 195 -8.65 -4.85 13.93
N ALA A 196 -9.19 -6.06 13.77
CA ALA A 196 -10.62 -6.24 13.55
C ALA A 196 -11.15 -7.46 14.29
N LEU A 197 -12.36 -7.32 14.80
CA LEU A 197 -13.22 -8.38 15.28
C LEU A 197 -14.42 -8.48 14.34
N GLU A 198 -14.59 -9.62 13.70
CA GLU A 198 -15.62 -9.86 12.70
C GLU A 198 -16.57 -10.97 13.17
N ASN A 199 -17.85 -10.82 12.87
CA ASN A 199 -18.79 -11.93 12.98
C ASN A 199 -19.50 -12.17 11.65
N HIS A 200 -19.87 -13.43 11.43
CA HIS A 200 -20.61 -13.85 10.26
C HIS A 200 -21.59 -14.96 10.63
N TYR A 201 -22.86 -14.64 10.53
CA TYR A 201 -23.96 -15.57 10.71
C TYR A 201 -24.77 -15.66 9.42
N GLU A 202 -25.64 -16.65 9.30
CA GLU A 202 -26.44 -16.91 8.10
C GLU A 202 -27.22 -15.66 7.60
N LYS A 203 -27.75 -14.87 8.54
CA LYS A 203 -28.61 -13.71 8.24
C LYS A 203 -28.01 -12.37 8.67
N THR A 204 -26.92 -12.36 9.39
CA THR A 204 -26.30 -11.14 9.91
C THR A 204 -24.78 -11.23 9.88
N SER A 205 -24.13 -10.12 9.60
CA SER A 205 -22.69 -9.98 9.74
C SER A 205 -22.34 -8.62 10.28
N GLY A 206 -21.22 -8.52 10.96
CA GLY A 206 -20.71 -7.25 11.49
C GLY A 206 -19.21 -7.29 11.67
N ALA A 207 -18.62 -6.10 11.75
CA ALA A 207 -17.21 -5.94 12.06
C ALA A 207 -17.00 -4.71 12.93
N LEU A 208 -16.10 -4.85 13.90
CA LEU A 208 -15.52 -3.75 14.64
C LEU A 208 -14.04 -3.69 14.29
N SER A 209 -13.59 -2.57 13.73
CA SER A 209 -12.21 -2.43 13.30
C SER A 209 -11.60 -1.12 13.79
N PHE A 210 -10.31 -1.20 14.09
CA PHE A 210 -9.45 -0.06 14.39
C PHE A 210 -8.26 -0.07 13.47
N PHE A 211 -7.82 1.10 13.05
CA PHE A 211 -6.60 1.25 12.31
C PHE A 211 -5.87 2.52 12.73
N TYR A 212 -4.56 2.50 12.60
CA TYR A 212 -3.68 3.63 12.88
C TYR A 212 -2.62 3.75 11.80
N ASN A 213 -2.59 4.91 11.14
CA ASN A 213 -1.58 5.25 10.14
C ASN A 213 -0.51 6.15 10.78
N TRP A 214 0.74 5.86 10.50
CA TRP A 214 1.89 6.62 10.99
C TRP A 214 2.98 6.72 9.94
N GLY A 215 3.91 7.65 10.10
CA GLY A 215 5.06 7.76 9.23
C GLY A 215 5.78 9.07 9.31
N ASP A 216 6.99 9.08 8.74
CA ASP A 216 7.87 10.21 8.61
C ASP A 216 8.12 10.51 7.14
N HIS A 217 8.30 11.79 6.84
CA HIS A 217 8.58 12.27 5.50
C HIS A 217 9.66 13.37 5.61
N TRP A 218 10.82 13.08 5.04
CA TRP A 218 11.99 13.98 4.97
C TRP A 218 12.26 14.37 3.54
#